data_b8d0df21201f37b7a06488711daf5635
#
_entry.id   b8d0df21201f37b7a06488711daf5635
#
_cell.length_a   1.000
_cell.length_b   1.000
_cell.length_c   1.000
_cell.angle_alpha   90.00
_cell.angle_beta   90.00
_cell.angle_gamma   90.00
#
_symmetry.space_group_name_H-M   'P 1'
#
loop_
_entity.id
_entity.type
_entity.pdbx_description
1 polymer ?
#
loop_
_entity_poly.entity_id
_entity_poly.type
_entity_poly.pdbx_seq_one_letter_code
_entity_poly.pdbx_strand_id
1 'polypeptide(L)'
;CNGVLDELTLDDIKSIFKPKFIKQLKAMQLCGNHGDPIVARDTLEVLQYFREHNPDMWLSMNTNAGAKDDFWWYSLAQTLGQNGRVIFSVDGLEDTNHLYRQNVQWKIVERSFHAFIEGGGRARWDFLVFDFNEHQIEEARAKAKQWGVEEFVVKKSSRFITGHTSEKKES
;
A
#
# COMPACT_ATOMS: atom_id res chain seq x y z
N CYS A 1 -1.39 2.29 -26.43
CA CYS A 1 -2.80 2.40 -26.01
C CYS A 1 -2.92 3.62 -25.11
N ASN A 2 -3.49 4.71 -25.63
CA ASN A 2 -3.88 5.88 -24.84
C ASN A 2 -5.26 5.61 -24.22
N GLY A 3 -5.37 4.56 -23.42
CA GLY A 3 -6.57 4.31 -22.64
C GLY A 3 -6.58 5.28 -21.46
N VAL A 4 -7.53 6.19 -21.43
CA VAL A 4 -7.94 6.87 -20.21
C VAL A 4 -8.33 5.74 -19.25
N LEU A 5 -7.58 5.59 -18.13
CA LEU A 5 -7.97 4.69 -17.07
C LEU A 5 -9.17 5.33 -16.39
N ASP A 6 -10.36 4.79 -16.62
CA ASP A 6 -11.55 5.22 -15.91
C ASP A 6 -11.43 4.75 -14.45
N GLU A 7 -11.49 5.71 -13.52
CA GLU A 7 -11.52 5.42 -12.08
C GLU A 7 -12.97 5.20 -11.65
N LEU A 8 -13.20 4.19 -10.81
CA LEU A 8 -14.49 4.04 -10.13
C LEU A 8 -14.69 5.16 -9.12
N THR A 9 -15.76 5.90 -9.28
CA THR A 9 -16.15 6.95 -8.34
C THR A 9 -16.86 6.36 -7.10
N LEU A 10 -17.01 7.18 -6.06
CA LEU A 10 -17.84 6.79 -4.90
C LEU A 10 -19.27 6.44 -5.29
N ASP A 11 -19.83 7.14 -6.29
CA ASP A 11 -21.20 6.88 -6.76
C ASP A 11 -21.29 5.53 -7.50
N ASP A 12 -20.29 5.17 -8.28
CA ASP A 12 -20.19 3.85 -8.90
C ASP A 12 -20.12 2.75 -7.81
N ILE A 13 -19.27 2.94 -6.82
CA ILE A 13 -19.16 2.02 -5.68
C ILE A 13 -20.49 1.88 -4.94
N LYS A 14 -21.20 2.97 -4.64
CA LYS A 14 -22.53 2.94 -4.00
C LYS A 14 -23.58 2.27 -4.88
N SER A 15 -23.44 2.36 -6.19
CA SER A 15 -24.34 1.68 -7.14
C SER A 15 -24.16 0.17 -7.14
N ILE A 16 -22.91 -0.29 -7.08
CA ILE A 16 -22.49 -1.71 -7.12
C ILE A 16 -22.67 -2.37 -5.75
N PHE A 17 -22.11 -1.76 -4.70
CA PHE A 17 -22.05 -2.31 -3.35
C PHE A 17 -23.12 -1.69 -2.45
N LYS A 18 -24.31 -2.30 -2.44
CA LYS A 18 -25.40 -1.84 -1.56
C LYS A 18 -25.12 -2.18 -0.09
N PRO A 19 -25.65 -1.42 0.88
CA PRO A 19 -25.42 -1.66 2.32
C PRO A 19 -25.71 -3.09 2.77
N LYS A 20 -26.78 -3.70 2.25
CA LYS A 20 -27.15 -5.10 2.57
C LYS A 20 -26.06 -6.10 2.14
N PHE A 21 -25.37 -5.82 1.02
CA PHE A 21 -24.28 -6.66 0.55
C PHE A 21 -23.01 -6.42 1.39
N ILE A 22 -22.67 -5.16 1.68
CA ILE A 22 -21.48 -4.79 2.48
C ILE A 22 -21.52 -5.45 3.86
N LYS A 23 -22.68 -5.54 4.50
CA LYS A 23 -22.86 -6.21 5.81
C LYS A 23 -22.46 -7.69 5.81
N GLN A 24 -22.38 -8.33 4.66
CA GLN A 24 -22.01 -9.74 4.53
C GLN A 24 -20.51 -9.94 4.28
N LEU A 25 -19.78 -8.88 3.94
CA LEU A 25 -18.36 -8.95 3.65
C LEU A 25 -17.55 -9.09 4.94
N LYS A 26 -16.55 -9.95 4.92
CA LYS A 26 -15.61 -10.11 6.04
C LYS A 26 -14.39 -9.22 5.90
N ALA A 27 -13.96 -8.98 4.66
CA ALA A 27 -12.77 -8.20 4.37
C ALA A 27 -12.85 -7.57 2.98
N MET A 28 -12.15 -6.44 2.84
CA MET A 28 -11.84 -5.82 1.54
C MET A 28 -10.40 -5.34 1.55
N GLN A 29 -9.72 -5.58 0.45
CA GLN A 29 -8.36 -5.10 0.24
C GLN A 29 -8.28 -4.30 -1.06
N LEU A 30 -7.79 -3.08 -0.97
CA LEU A 30 -7.42 -2.27 -2.12
C LEU A 30 -5.97 -2.55 -2.49
N CYS A 31 -5.73 -3.06 -3.69
CA CYS A 31 -4.38 -3.27 -4.21
C CYS A 31 -4.34 -2.85 -5.68
N GLY A 32 -3.34 -2.04 -6.03
CA GLY A 32 -3.20 -1.54 -7.39
C GLY A 32 -2.29 -2.43 -8.23
N ASN A 33 -2.85 -3.14 -9.21
CA ASN A 33 -2.05 -3.80 -10.27
C ASN A 33 -1.75 -2.83 -11.43
N HIS A 34 -2.60 -1.83 -11.63
CA HIS A 34 -2.52 -0.83 -12.70
C HIS A 34 -2.51 0.61 -12.18
N GLY A 35 -2.15 0.80 -10.93
CA GLY A 35 -2.08 2.09 -10.24
C GLY A 35 -1.97 1.88 -8.73
N ASP A 36 -1.84 2.96 -8.00
CA ASP A 36 -1.84 2.93 -6.53
C ASP A 36 -3.18 3.45 -6.03
N PRO A 37 -3.86 2.78 -5.08
CA PRO A 37 -5.14 3.24 -4.56
C PRO A 37 -5.14 4.68 -4.03
N ILE A 38 -4.00 5.19 -3.53
CA ILE A 38 -3.92 6.55 -3.01
C ILE A 38 -4.04 7.63 -4.09
N VAL A 39 -3.81 7.30 -5.37
CA VAL A 39 -3.95 8.31 -6.45
C VAL A 39 -5.40 8.47 -6.88
N ALA A 40 -6.24 7.48 -6.66
CA ALA A 40 -7.66 7.60 -6.95
C ALA A 40 -8.31 8.68 -6.06
N ARG A 41 -9.24 9.44 -6.66
CA ARG A 41 -9.84 10.60 -6.02
C ARG A 41 -10.61 10.24 -4.75
N ASP A 42 -11.46 9.23 -4.85
CA ASP A 42 -12.49 8.94 -3.85
C ASP A 42 -12.09 7.76 -2.91
N THR A 43 -10.81 7.37 -2.85
CA THR A 43 -10.37 6.20 -2.07
C THR A 43 -10.76 6.29 -0.59
N LEU A 44 -10.56 7.45 0.03
CA LEU A 44 -10.89 7.63 1.45
C LEU A 44 -12.39 7.53 1.69
N GLU A 45 -13.18 8.20 0.87
CA GLU A 45 -14.64 8.21 0.93
C GLU A 45 -15.23 6.81 0.67
N VAL A 46 -14.63 6.04 -0.22
CA VAL A 46 -14.98 4.64 -0.45
C VAL A 46 -14.75 3.81 0.81
N LEU A 47 -13.57 3.91 1.44
CA LEU A 47 -13.27 3.19 2.67
C LEU A 47 -14.19 3.61 3.83
N GLN A 48 -14.53 4.90 3.94
CA GLN A 48 -15.49 5.42 4.90
C GLN A 48 -16.89 4.84 4.67
N TYR A 49 -17.34 4.77 3.42
CA TYR A 49 -18.61 4.17 3.07
C TYR A 49 -18.69 2.69 3.48
N PHE A 50 -17.66 1.92 3.24
CA PHE A 50 -17.61 0.52 3.67
C PHE A 50 -17.60 0.39 5.20
N ARG A 51 -16.82 1.22 5.89
CA ARG A 51 -16.75 1.24 7.36
C ARG A 51 -18.07 1.63 8.02
N GLU A 52 -18.78 2.61 7.46
CA GLU A 52 -20.09 3.05 7.93
C GLU A 52 -21.10 1.91 7.88
N HIS A 53 -21.07 1.10 6.83
CA HIS A 53 -22.07 0.04 6.65
C HIS A 53 -21.65 -1.32 7.21
N ASN A 54 -20.38 -1.51 7.54
CA ASN A 54 -19.87 -2.71 8.21
C ASN A 54 -18.67 -2.36 9.12
N PRO A 55 -18.94 -1.95 10.37
CA PRO A 55 -17.88 -1.56 11.31
C PRO A 55 -16.87 -2.66 11.64
N ASP A 56 -17.26 -3.92 11.55
CA ASP A 56 -16.42 -5.07 11.90
C ASP A 56 -15.59 -5.61 10.73
N MET A 57 -15.85 -5.12 9.51
CA MET A 57 -15.18 -5.59 8.33
C MET A 57 -13.68 -5.23 8.36
N TRP A 58 -12.83 -6.20 8.01
CA TRP A 58 -11.40 -5.93 7.84
C TRP A 58 -11.16 -5.13 6.56
N LEU A 59 -10.55 -3.96 6.69
CA LEU A 59 -10.17 -3.10 5.57
C LEU A 59 -8.65 -3.02 5.44
N SER A 60 -8.11 -3.24 4.27
CA SER A 60 -6.67 -3.07 4.03
C SER A 60 -6.36 -2.44 2.68
N MET A 61 -5.22 -1.81 2.58
CA MET A 61 -4.75 -1.16 1.37
C MET A 61 -3.26 -1.35 1.19
N ASN A 62 -2.82 -1.66 -0.04
CA ASN A 62 -1.42 -1.64 -0.44
C ASN A 62 -1.12 -0.33 -1.15
N THR A 63 0.01 0.30 -0.82
CA THR A 63 0.42 1.57 -1.42
C THR A 63 1.92 1.77 -1.37
N ASN A 64 2.46 2.58 -2.29
CA ASN A 64 3.84 3.06 -2.25
C ASN A 64 4.04 4.31 -1.39
N ALA A 65 2.98 4.83 -0.78
CA ALA A 65 2.98 6.02 0.09
C ALA A 65 3.44 7.33 -0.57
N GLY A 66 3.49 7.38 -1.91
CA GLY A 66 4.08 8.51 -2.65
C GLY A 66 3.16 9.71 -2.88
N ALA A 67 2.00 9.78 -2.23
CA ALA A 67 1.02 10.85 -2.45
C ALA A 67 0.20 11.15 -1.19
N LYS A 68 -0.70 12.14 -1.32
CA LYS A 68 -1.61 12.65 -0.28
C LYS A 68 -0.89 13.45 0.81
N ASP A 69 -1.66 14.25 1.53
CA ASP A 69 -1.19 15.05 2.66
C ASP A 69 -1.40 14.35 4.01
N ASP A 70 -0.92 14.98 5.08
CA ASP A 70 -0.96 14.43 6.43
C ASP A 70 -2.39 14.26 6.93
N PHE A 71 -3.28 15.19 6.59
CA PHE A 71 -4.68 15.12 7.00
C PHE A 71 -5.38 13.91 6.37
N TRP A 72 -5.10 13.61 5.11
CA TRP A 72 -5.64 12.44 4.43
C TRP A 72 -5.17 11.13 5.08
N TRP A 73 -3.86 11.02 5.39
CA TRP A 73 -3.29 9.85 6.04
C TRP A 73 -3.83 9.65 7.46
N TYR A 74 -3.96 10.74 8.23
CA TYR A 74 -4.58 10.71 9.55
C TYR A 74 -6.04 10.24 9.46
N SER A 75 -6.81 10.78 8.52
CA SER A 75 -8.22 10.41 8.30
C SER A 75 -8.37 8.95 7.86
N LEU A 76 -7.44 8.45 7.05
CA LEU A 76 -7.39 7.05 6.67
C LEU A 76 -7.16 6.14 7.89
N ALA A 77 -6.22 6.51 8.77
CA ALA A 77 -5.95 5.77 10.00
C ALA A 77 -7.20 5.68 10.88
N GLN A 78 -7.91 6.79 11.08
CA GLN A 78 -9.17 6.83 11.83
C GLN A 78 -10.26 5.96 11.18
N THR A 79 -10.36 5.99 9.86
CA THR A 79 -11.35 5.19 9.09
C THR A 79 -11.08 3.69 9.22
N LEU A 80 -9.82 3.28 9.13
CA LEU A 80 -9.43 1.87 9.24
C LEU A 80 -9.57 1.35 10.68
N GLY A 81 -9.20 2.16 11.66
CA GLY A 81 -9.26 1.81 13.08
C GLY A 81 -8.55 0.49 13.39
N GLN A 82 -9.05 -0.24 14.38
CA GLN A 82 -8.47 -1.54 14.79
C GLN A 82 -8.78 -2.68 13.80
N ASN A 83 -9.82 -2.52 12.99
CA ASN A 83 -10.25 -3.52 12.01
C ASN A 83 -9.68 -3.25 10.61
N GLY A 84 -8.47 -2.70 10.53
CA GLY A 84 -7.83 -2.50 9.26
C GLY A 84 -6.35 -2.13 9.36
N ARG A 85 -5.66 -2.09 8.23
CA ARG A 85 -4.26 -1.70 8.14
C ARG A 85 -3.87 -1.17 6.76
N VAL A 86 -2.80 -0.42 6.70
CA VAL A 86 -2.11 -0.10 5.46
C VAL A 86 -0.84 -0.94 5.32
N ILE A 87 -0.64 -1.49 4.13
CA ILE A 87 0.58 -2.19 3.74
C ILE A 87 1.38 -1.24 2.87
N PHE A 88 2.43 -0.69 3.43
CA PHE A 88 3.36 0.20 2.75
C PHE A 88 4.36 -0.62 1.95
N SER A 89 4.31 -0.54 0.63
CA SER A 89 5.22 -1.19 -0.31
C SER A 89 6.39 -0.25 -0.61
N VAL A 90 7.41 -0.26 0.24
CA VAL A 90 8.58 0.62 0.18
C VAL A 90 9.83 -0.25 0.09
N ASP A 91 10.56 -0.12 -1.01
CA ASP A 91 11.58 -1.08 -1.43
C ASP A 91 12.98 -0.45 -1.41
N GLY A 92 13.37 0.06 -0.27
CA GLY A 92 14.65 0.72 -0.01
C GLY A 92 14.50 1.90 0.95
N LEU A 93 15.58 2.63 1.15
CA LEU A 93 15.64 3.87 1.90
C LEU A 93 15.71 5.08 0.94
N GLU A 94 16.13 6.24 1.43
CA GLU A 94 16.15 7.50 0.67
C GLU A 94 16.90 7.41 -0.66
N ASP A 95 18.02 6.68 -0.66
CA ASP A 95 18.95 6.55 -1.79
C ASP A 95 18.61 5.42 -2.76
N THR A 96 17.71 4.50 -2.43
CA THR A 96 17.41 3.32 -3.26
C THR A 96 15.94 3.13 -3.59
N ASN A 97 15.01 3.58 -2.74
CA ASN A 97 13.57 3.36 -2.96
C ASN A 97 13.11 3.86 -4.35
N HIS A 98 13.62 5.00 -4.81
CA HIS A 98 13.26 5.59 -6.10
C HIS A 98 13.73 4.77 -7.31
N LEU A 99 14.69 3.85 -7.15
CA LEU A 99 15.17 2.99 -8.23
C LEU A 99 14.08 2.02 -8.72
N TYR A 100 13.24 1.57 -7.80
CA TYR A 100 12.10 0.72 -8.12
C TYR A 100 10.76 1.46 -8.06
N ARG A 101 10.55 2.29 -7.04
CA ARG A 101 9.35 3.13 -6.88
C ARG A 101 9.55 4.48 -7.56
N GLN A 102 9.53 4.46 -8.90
CA GLN A 102 9.75 5.65 -9.70
C GLN A 102 8.75 6.75 -9.35
N ASN A 103 9.21 8.00 -9.38
CA ASN A 103 8.43 9.20 -9.04
C ASN A 103 7.93 9.29 -7.59
N VAL A 104 8.42 8.43 -6.69
CA VAL A 104 8.10 8.48 -5.25
C VAL A 104 9.24 9.19 -4.52
N GLN A 105 8.93 10.30 -3.86
CA GLN A 105 9.90 11.06 -3.06
C GLN A 105 9.96 10.51 -1.64
N TRP A 106 11.17 10.22 -1.14
CA TRP A 106 11.38 9.65 0.19
C TRP A 106 10.73 10.47 1.32
N LYS A 107 10.88 11.80 1.29
CA LYS A 107 10.26 12.70 2.28
C LYS A 107 8.73 12.57 2.36
N ILE A 108 8.08 12.27 1.23
CA ILE A 108 6.63 12.04 1.20
C ILE A 108 6.32 10.69 1.85
N VAL A 109 7.10 9.64 1.55
CA VAL A 109 6.94 8.32 2.16
C VAL A 109 7.05 8.41 3.68
N GLU A 110 8.12 9.01 4.18
CA GLU A 110 8.38 9.18 5.61
C GLU A 110 7.25 9.94 6.32
N ARG A 111 6.83 11.07 5.74
CA ARG A 111 5.71 11.86 6.24
C ARG A 111 4.40 11.05 6.27
N SER A 112 4.13 10.26 5.23
CA SER A 112 2.93 9.43 5.12
C SER A 112 2.87 8.36 6.21
N PHE A 113 4.01 7.71 6.51
CA PHE A 113 4.11 6.77 7.64
C PHE A 113 3.79 7.46 8.97
N HIS A 114 4.43 8.61 9.23
CA HIS A 114 4.25 9.33 10.48
C HIS A 114 2.79 9.76 10.66
N ALA A 115 2.21 10.42 9.69
CA ALA A 115 0.82 10.88 9.77
C ALA A 115 -0.18 9.74 9.96
N PHE A 116 0.04 8.60 9.29
CA PHE A 116 -0.82 7.42 9.44
C PHE A 116 -0.69 6.79 10.83
N ILE A 117 0.53 6.64 11.35
CA ILE A 117 0.78 6.04 12.66
C ILE A 117 0.32 6.97 13.78
N GLU A 118 0.57 8.29 13.68
CA GLU A 118 0.07 9.30 14.62
C GLU A 118 -1.46 9.32 14.68
N GLY A 119 -2.13 9.04 13.57
CA GLY A 119 -3.58 8.81 13.51
C GLY A 119 -4.05 7.51 14.16
N GLY A 120 -3.16 6.71 14.76
CA GLY A 120 -3.48 5.41 15.36
C GLY A 120 -3.62 4.27 14.34
N GLY A 121 -3.13 4.46 13.13
CA GLY A 121 -3.19 3.48 12.05
C GLY A 121 -2.22 2.32 12.25
N ARG A 122 -2.65 1.12 11.89
CA ARG A 122 -1.84 -0.11 11.92
C ARG A 122 -1.04 -0.23 10.62
N ALA A 123 0.25 0.05 10.66
CA ALA A 123 1.15 0.02 9.53
C ALA A 123 1.90 -1.31 9.43
N ARG A 124 1.92 -1.88 8.22
CA ARG A 124 2.84 -2.94 7.83
C ARG A 124 3.75 -2.40 6.73
N TRP A 125 5.04 -2.66 6.83
CA TRP A 125 6.01 -2.33 5.79
C TRP A 125 6.45 -3.60 5.07
N ASP A 126 6.10 -3.72 3.78
CA ASP A 126 6.59 -4.76 2.89
C ASP A 126 7.82 -4.22 2.13
N PHE A 127 8.96 -4.88 2.33
CA PHE A 127 10.23 -4.54 1.70
C PHE A 127 10.60 -5.63 0.69
N LEU A 128 10.52 -5.32 -0.61
CA LEU A 128 10.89 -6.23 -1.68
C LEU A 128 12.39 -6.13 -1.95
N VAL A 129 13.11 -7.26 -1.84
CA VAL A 129 14.56 -7.31 -1.95
C VAL A 129 15.00 -7.36 -3.41
N PHE A 130 15.97 -6.51 -3.72
CA PHE A 130 16.74 -6.46 -4.96
C PHE A 130 18.23 -6.33 -4.62
N ASP A 131 19.12 -6.60 -5.58
CA ASP A 131 20.58 -6.50 -5.37
C ASP A 131 21.01 -5.11 -4.90
N PHE A 132 20.31 -4.06 -5.34
CA PHE A 132 20.64 -2.67 -5.00
C PHE A 132 20.16 -2.24 -3.60
N ASN A 133 19.26 -2.96 -2.95
CA ASN A 133 18.70 -2.59 -1.65
C ASN A 133 18.89 -3.65 -0.54
N GLU A 134 19.46 -4.82 -0.86
CA GLU A 134 19.64 -5.92 0.10
C GLU A 134 20.43 -5.48 1.34
N HIS A 135 21.44 -4.62 1.16
CA HIS A 135 22.28 -4.12 2.25
C HIS A 135 21.54 -3.20 3.24
N GLN A 136 20.34 -2.72 2.88
CA GLN A 136 19.54 -1.80 3.70
C GLN A 136 18.49 -2.49 4.58
N ILE A 137 18.34 -3.82 4.51
CA ILE A 137 17.26 -4.55 5.19
C ILE A 137 17.28 -4.27 6.70
N GLU A 138 18.46 -4.34 7.34
CA GLU A 138 18.53 -4.16 8.79
C GLU A 138 18.33 -2.69 9.22
N GLU A 139 18.79 -1.74 8.42
CA GLU A 139 18.54 -0.33 8.67
C GLU A 139 17.04 0.01 8.48
N ALA A 140 16.41 -0.51 7.42
CA ALA A 140 14.97 -0.36 7.18
C ALA A 140 14.14 -0.98 8.32
N ARG A 141 14.56 -2.15 8.84
CA ARG A 141 13.94 -2.79 10.00
C ARG A 141 14.05 -1.94 11.26
N ALA A 142 15.22 -1.36 11.51
CA ALA A 142 15.44 -0.47 12.66
C ALA A 142 14.58 0.79 12.54
N LYS A 143 14.51 1.38 11.34
CA LYS A 143 13.69 2.55 11.03
C LYS A 143 12.18 2.24 11.18
N ALA A 144 11.72 1.09 10.71
CA ALA A 144 10.34 0.63 10.89
C ALA A 144 9.96 0.54 12.38
N LYS A 145 10.85 -0.03 13.19
CA LYS A 145 10.65 -0.09 14.65
C LYS A 145 10.63 1.31 15.29
N GLN A 146 11.55 2.18 14.89
CA GLN A 146 11.62 3.57 15.40
C GLN A 146 10.33 4.35 15.07
N TRP A 147 9.75 4.13 13.88
CA TRP A 147 8.52 4.78 13.45
C TRP A 147 7.25 4.19 14.05
N GLY A 148 7.34 3.04 14.73
CA GLY A 148 6.17 2.37 15.30
C GLY A 148 5.39 1.52 14.30
N VAL A 149 6.04 1.08 13.22
CA VAL A 149 5.45 0.12 12.27
C VAL A 149 5.20 -1.21 12.99
N GLU A 150 3.97 -1.72 12.89
CA GLU A 150 3.55 -2.95 13.60
C GLU A 150 4.24 -4.20 13.04
N GLU A 151 4.45 -4.27 11.74
CA GLU A 151 5.01 -5.44 11.07
C GLU A 151 5.96 -5.01 9.93
N PHE A 152 7.20 -5.52 9.93
CA PHE A 152 8.16 -5.33 8.84
C PHE A 152 8.42 -6.68 8.16
N VAL A 153 8.11 -6.78 6.86
CA VAL A 153 8.17 -8.03 6.10
C VAL A 153 9.13 -7.90 4.93
N VAL A 154 10.16 -8.73 4.93
CA VAL A 154 11.10 -8.85 3.81
C VAL A 154 10.54 -9.85 2.80
N LYS A 155 10.42 -9.43 1.55
CA LYS A 155 9.87 -10.23 0.45
C LYS A 155 10.92 -10.45 -0.65
N LYS A 156 10.96 -11.65 -1.19
CA LYS A 156 11.70 -11.94 -2.43
C LYS A 156 10.76 -11.81 -3.62
N SER A 157 11.24 -11.17 -4.70
CA SER A 157 10.45 -11.08 -5.93
C SER A 157 10.37 -12.44 -6.62
N SER A 158 9.17 -12.94 -6.85
CA SER A 158 8.97 -14.10 -7.72
C SER A 158 8.95 -13.74 -9.21
N ARG A 159 8.87 -12.44 -9.54
CA ARG A 159 8.78 -11.97 -10.94
C ARG A 159 10.08 -12.15 -11.75
N PHE A 160 11.21 -12.32 -11.06
CA PHE A 160 12.54 -12.49 -11.68
C PHE A 160 13.09 -13.92 -11.58
N ILE A 161 12.28 -14.89 -11.11
CA ILE A 161 12.68 -16.31 -10.98
C ILE A 161 12.47 -17.07 -12.30
N THR A 162 11.96 -16.48 -13.36
CA THR A 162 11.99 -17.08 -14.69
C THR A 162 13.37 -16.90 -15.32
N GLY A 163 14.36 -17.57 -14.76
CA GLY A 163 15.61 -17.83 -15.46
C GLY A 163 15.32 -18.70 -16.66
N HIS A 164 15.31 -18.14 -17.85
CA HIS A 164 15.70 -18.88 -19.02
C HIS A 164 17.18 -19.25 -18.85
N THR A 165 17.43 -20.37 -18.21
CA THR A 165 18.66 -21.13 -18.46
C THR A 165 18.59 -21.62 -19.90
N SER A 166 19.02 -20.78 -20.83
CA SER A 166 19.44 -21.26 -22.14
C SER A 166 20.66 -22.14 -21.91
N GLU A 167 20.45 -23.46 -21.80
CA GLU A 167 21.51 -24.43 -21.95
C GLU A 167 22.21 -24.18 -23.28
N LYS A 168 23.41 -23.59 -23.22
CA LYS A 168 24.35 -23.70 -24.35
C LYS A 168 24.69 -25.17 -24.47
N LYS A 169 24.11 -25.87 -25.43
CA LYS A 169 24.64 -27.10 -25.97
C LYS A 169 25.94 -26.75 -26.67
N GLU A 170 27.05 -27.08 -26.05
CA GLU A 170 28.32 -27.21 -26.74
C GLU A 170 28.25 -28.48 -27.58
N SER A 171 28.40 -28.34 -28.86
CA SER A 171 28.71 -29.40 -29.83
C SER A 171 30.15 -29.24 -30.32
#